data_4a098a5b82af2996333449590142f0d9
#
_entry.id   4a098a5b82af2996333449590142f0d9
#
_cell.length_a   1.000
_cell.length_b   1.000
_cell.length_c   1.000
_cell.angle_alpha   90.00
_cell.angle_beta   90.00
_cell.angle_gamma   90.00
#
_symmetry.space_group_name_H-M   'P 1'
#
loop_
_entity.id
_entity.type
_entity.pdbx_description
1 polymer ?
#
loop_
_entity_poly.entity_id
_entity_poly.type
_entity_poly.pdbx_seq_one_letter_code
_entity_poly.pdbx_strand_id
1 'polypeptide(L)'
;LVGYQRARRFFFDNEVWTGEQALEYGAVDELVNSENLLNRSIEIATKWGSWAKASKQGTKQLLDASSTTFMETQLEFEKALITAASLTPDFAEGVSAFLEKREAKFGASIEEE
;
A
#
# COMPACT_ATOMS: atom_id res chain seq x y z
N LEU A 1 1.63 0.15 -14.20
CA LEU A 1 0.31 0.68 -13.87
C LEU A 1 -0.66 0.55 -15.06
N VAL A 2 -0.44 1.31 -16.13
CA VAL A 2 -1.37 1.38 -17.28
C VAL A 2 -1.25 0.23 -18.28
N GLY A 3 -0.30 -0.67 -18.10
CA GLY A 3 0.04 -1.75 -19.00
C GLY A 3 0.92 -1.30 -20.18
N TYR A 4 1.63 -2.30 -20.76
CA TYR A 4 2.65 -2.04 -21.80
C TYR A 4 2.09 -1.31 -23.03
N GLN A 5 0.92 -1.69 -23.51
CA GLN A 5 0.35 -1.13 -24.74
C GLN A 5 0.01 0.36 -24.61
N ARG A 6 -0.61 0.76 -23.49
CA ARG A 6 -0.90 2.18 -23.21
C ARG A 6 0.35 2.99 -22.96
N ALA A 7 1.29 2.44 -22.17
CA ALA A 7 2.57 3.10 -21.94
C ALA A 7 3.32 3.35 -23.27
N ARG A 8 3.35 2.35 -24.16
CA ARG A 8 3.96 2.50 -25.48
C ARG A 8 3.32 3.62 -26.28
N ARG A 9 1.99 3.68 -26.38
CA ARG A 9 1.28 4.75 -27.10
C ARG A 9 1.56 6.11 -26.46
N PHE A 10 1.47 6.22 -25.15
CA PHE A 10 1.76 7.46 -24.45
C PHE A 10 3.12 8.04 -24.84
N PHE A 11 4.15 7.20 -24.85
CA PHE A 11 5.50 7.67 -25.17
C PHE A 11 5.76 7.86 -26.66
N PHE A 12 5.28 6.96 -27.53
CA PHE A 12 5.58 7.05 -28.97
C PHE A 12 4.70 8.07 -29.69
N ASP A 13 3.44 8.20 -29.27
CA ASP A 13 2.51 9.15 -29.87
C ASP A 13 2.54 10.51 -29.14
N ASN A 14 3.37 10.64 -28.10
CA ASN A 14 3.45 11.82 -27.26
C ASN A 14 2.07 12.29 -26.76
N GLU A 15 1.25 11.33 -26.32
CA GLU A 15 -0.11 11.60 -25.84
C GLU A 15 -0.10 12.46 -24.58
N VAL A 16 -1.08 13.34 -24.46
CA VAL A 16 -1.39 14.07 -23.23
C VAL A 16 -2.73 13.58 -22.71
N TRP A 17 -2.75 13.04 -21.51
CA TRP A 17 -3.97 12.55 -20.89
C TRP A 17 -4.62 13.63 -20.01
N THR A 18 -5.95 13.71 -20.08
CA THR A 18 -6.72 14.45 -19.08
C THR A 18 -6.69 13.70 -17.73
N GLY A 19 -7.12 14.35 -16.65
CA GLY A 19 -7.26 13.69 -15.36
C GLY A 19 -8.19 12.47 -15.43
N GLU A 20 -9.34 12.59 -16.12
CA GLU A 20 -10.32 11.53 -16.31
C GLU A 20 -9.72 10.34 -17.08
N GLN A 21 -8.95 10.61 -18.14
CA GLN A 21 -8.23 9.56 -18.87
C GLN A 21 -7.17 8.88 -18.00
N ALA A 22 -6.44 9.65 -17.19
CA ALA A 22 -5.46 9.10 -16.27
C ALA A 22 -6.11 8.17 -15.23
N LEU A 23 -7.31 8.53 -14.72
CA LEU A 23 -8.09 7.69 -13.82
C LEU A 23 -8.61 6.43 -14.55
N GLU A 24 -9.24 6.59 -15.71
CA GLU A 24 -9.74 5.48 -16.52
C GLU A 24 -8.64 4.46 -16.86
N TYR A 25 -7.44 4.95 -17.15
CA TYR A 25 -6.29 4.12 -17.51
C TYR A 25 -5.54 3.54 -16.30
N GLY A 26 -5.90 3.91 -15.09
CA GLY A 26 -5.26 3.42 -13.88
C GLY A 26 -3.87 4.04 -13.63
N ALA A 27 -3.60 5.21 -14.19
CA ALA A 27 -2.39 5.97 -13.92
C ALA A 27 -2.46 6.71 -12.57
N VAL A 28 -3.66 7.05 -12.15
CA VAL A 28 -3.99 7.64 -10.83
C VAL A 28 -5.17 6.90 -10.22
N ASP A 29 -5.27 6.92 -8.90
CA ASP A 29 -6.30 6.19 -8.15
C ASP A 29 -7.57 7.02 -7.91
N GLU A 30 -7.42 8.35 -7.86
CA GLU A 30 -8.52 9.26 -7.53
C GLU A 30 -8.30 10.62 -8.18
N LEU A 31 -9.41 11.29 -8.54
CA LEU A 31 -9.44 12.68 -8.95
C LEU A 31 -10.15 13.53 -7.90
N VAL A 32 -9.57 14.66 -7.57
CA VAL A 32 -10.15 15.64 -6.67
C VAL A 32 -9.93 17.05 -7.23
N ASN A 33 -10.76 17.99 -6.83
CA ASN A 33 -10.53 19.40 -7.15
C ASN A 33 -9.20 19.87 -6.55
N SER A 34 -8.48 20.73 -7.26
CA SER A 34 -7.14 21.20 -6.85
C SER A 34 -7.11 21.80 -5.44
N GLU A 35 -8.16 22.50 -5.04
CA GLU A 35 -8.33 23.09 -3.70
C GLU A 35 -8.44 22.04 -2.58
N ASN A 36 -8.90 20.84 -2.90
CA ASN A 36 -9.10 19.73 -1.96
C ASN A 36 -7.94 18.72 -1.96
N LEU A 37 -6.99 18.84 -2.89
CA LEU A 37 -5.94 17.84 -3.09
C LEU A 37 -5.11 17.58 -1.82
N LEU A 38 -4.68 18.65 -1.16
CA LEU A 38 -3.86 18.51 0.05
C LEU A 38 -4.64 17.84 1.19
N ASN A 39 -5.87 18.28 1.43
CA ASN A 39 -6.70 17.73 2.50
C ASN A 39 -7.01 16.25 2.25
N ARG A 40 -7.34 15.89 1.00
CA ARG A 40 -7.59 14.51 0.64
C ARG A 40 -6.35 13.63 0.77
N SER A 41 -5.19 14.13 0.37
CA SER A 41 -3.91 13.42 0.53
C SER A 41 -3.58 13.16 2.00
N ILE A 42 -3.80 14.15 2.87
CA ILE A 42 -3.59 14.00 4.31
C ILE A 42 -4.56 12.99 4.91
N GLU A 43 -5.83 13.00 4.51
CA GLU A 43 -6.84 12.03 4.95
C GLU A 43 -6.40 10.59 4.63
N ILE A 44 -6.00 10.33 3.37
CA ILE A 44 -5.52 9.01 2.95
C ILE A 44 -4.25 8.62 3.72
N ALA A 45 -3.28 9.52 3.86
CA ALA A 45 -2.05 9.26 4.57
C ALA A 45 -2.31 8.95 6.06
N THR A 46 -3.24 9.66 6.69
CA THR A 46 -3.65 9.43 8.07
C THR A 46 -4.30 8.06 8.23
N LYS A 47 -5.22 7.72 7.33
CA LYS A 47 -5.85 6.39 7.30
C LYS A 47 -4.80 5.28 7.18
N TRP A 48 -3.86 5.41 6.25
CA TRP A 48 -2.79 4.42 6.12
C TRP A 48 -1.83 4.44 7.30
N GLY A 49 -1.62 5.61 7.91
CA GLY A 49 -0.80 5.78 9.11
C GLY A 49 -1.32 4.97 10.32
N SER A 50 -2.63 4.80 10.43
CA SER A 50 -3.27 4.08 11.54
C SER A 50 -3.13 2.54 11.46
N TRP A 51 -2.64 1.99 10.36
CA TRP A 51 -2.49 0.54 10.20
C TRP A 51 -1.14 0.05 10.75
N ALA A 52 -1.04 -1.26 11.04
CA ALA A 52 0.16 -1.90 11.53
C ALA A 52 1.39 -1.60 10.64
N LYS A 53 2.43 -1.00 11.23
CA LYS A 53 3.60 -0.51 10.50
C LYS A 53 4.34 -1.63 9.77
N ALA A 54 4.58 -2.76 10.45
CA ALA A 54 5.31 -3.89 9.88
C ALA A 54 4.58 -4.49 8.67
N SER A 55 3.25 -4.63 8.75
CA SER A 55 2.43 -5.14 7.64
C SER A 55 2.49 -4.22 6.42
N LYS A 56 2.39 -2.90 6.61
CA LYS A 56 2.49 -1.94 5.51
C LYS A 56 3.87 -1.97 4.83
N GLN A 57 4.93 -2.00 5.62
CA GLN A 57 6.29 -2.07 5.09
C GLN A 57 6.52 -3.37 4.32
N GLY A 58 6.09 -4.50 4.88
CA GLY A 58 6.17 -5.80 4.21
C GLY A 58 5.39 -5.84 2.91
N THR A 59 4.13 -5.40 2.92
CA THR A 59 3.29 -5.33 1.71
C THR A 59 3.93 -4.47 0.63
N LYS A 60 4.46 -3.29 0.99
CA LYS A 60 5.14 -2.42 0.03
C LYS A 60 6.35 -3.12 -0.60
N GLN A 61 7.20 -3.75 0.21
CA GLN A 61 8.37 -4.47 -0.29
C GLN A 61 7.99 -5.62 -1.22
N LEU A 62 6.94 -6.38 -0.91
CA LEU A 62 6.43 -7.45 -1.76
C LEU A 62 5.90 -6.93 -3.10
N LEU A 63 5.13 -5.84 -3.08
CA LEU A 63 4.61 -5.22 -4.30
C LEU A 63 5.75 -4.68 -5.18
N ASP A 64 6.74 -4.02 -4.59
CA ASP A 64 7.90 -3.49 -5.32
C ASP A 64 8.73 -4.63 -5.95
N ALA A 65 8.87 -5.76 -5.26
CA ALA A 65 9.62 -6.93 -5.74
C ALA A 65 8.85 -7.76 -6.78
N SER A 66 7.52 -7.78 -6.72
CA SER A 66 6.67 -8.70 -7.50
C SER A 66 6.83 -8.59 -9.02
N SER A 67 7.26 -7.45 -9.53
CA SER A 67 7.46 -7.22 -10.97
C SER A 67 8.81 -7.71 -11.51
N THR A 68 9.76 -8.03 -10.64
CA THR A 68 11.15 -8.35 -11.01
C THR A 68 11.66 -9.68 -10.47
N THR A 69 10.88 -10.33 -9.60
CA THR A 69 11.31 -11.51 -8.85
C THR A 69 10.58 -12.76 -9.36
N PHE A 70 11.31 -13.88 -9.47
CA PHE A 70 10.70 -15.20 -9.76
C PHE A 70 9.76 -15.61 -8.63
N MET A 71 8.72 -16.40 -8.96
CA MET A 71 7.66 -16.77 -8.02
C MET A 71 8.20 -17.44 -6.75
N GLU A 72 9.14 -18.39 -6.88
CA GLU A 72 9.71 -19.08 -5.73
C GLU A 72 10.43 -18.13 -4.78
N THR A 73 11.22 -17.20 -5.32
CA THR A 73 11.91 -16.18 -4.53
C THR A 73 10.92 -15.23 -3.87
N GLN A 74 9.84 -14.88 -4.57
CA GLN A 74 8.76 -14.04 -4.05
C GLN A 74 8.06 -14.72 -2.86
N LEU A 75 7.76 -16.02 -2.95
CA LEU A 75 7.14 -16.78 -1.86
C LEU A 75 8.04 -16.91 -0.62
N GLU A 76 9.35 -17.13 -0.81
CA GLU A 76 10.30 -17.13 0.31
C GLU A 76 10.43 -15.76 0.97
N PHE A 77 10.39 -14.69 0.18
CA PHE A 77 10.39 -13.33 0.70
C PHE A 77 9.11 -13.01 1.49
N GLU A 78 7.94 -13.39 0.96
CA GLU A 78 6.66 -13.26 1.66
C GLU A 78 6.67 -14.01 3.00
N LYS A 79 7.13 -15.26 3.01
CA LYS A 79 7.26 -16.06 4.23
C LYS A 79 8.16 -15.39 5.27
N ALA A 80 9.30 -14.85 4.86
CA ALA A 80 10.22 -14.13 5.76
C ALA A 80 9.57 -12.89 6.36
N LEU A 81 8.85 -12.09 5.56
CA LEU A 81 8.16 -10.89 6.03
C LEU A 81 6.98 -11.21 6.96
N ILE A 82 6.20 -12.24 6.65
CA ILE A 82 5.10 -12.69 7.53
C ILE A 82 5.66 -13.18 8.87
N THR A 83 6.76 -13.96 8.84
CA THR A 83 7.42 -14.43 10.06
C THR A 83 7.93 -13.26 10.90
N ALA A 84 8.58 -12.27 10.28
CA ALA A 84 9.04 -11.09 10.99
C ALA A 84 7.87 -10.27 11.57
N ALA A 85 6.78 -10.09 10.80
CA ALA A 85 5.60 -9.38 11.25
C ALA A 85 4.91 -10.08 12.42
N SER A 86 4.89 -11.43 12.44
CA SER A 86 4.25 -12.21 13.51
C SER A 86 4.91 -12.05 14.89
N LEU A 87 6.13 -11.53 14.93
CA LEU A 87 6.85 -11.25 16.16
C LEU A 87 6.59 -9.84 16.71
N THR A 88 5.75 -9.06 16.06
CA THR A 88 5.46 -7.68 16.48
C THR A 88 4.25 -7.62 17.41
N PRO A 89 4.22 -6.62 18.33
CA PRO A 89 3.04 -6.36 19.15
C PRO A 89 1.79 -6.08 18.34
N ASP A 90 1.93 -5.40 17.21
CA ASP A 90 0.82 -5.11 16.30
C ASP A 90 0.17 -6.39 15.74
N PHE A 91 0.93 -7.44 15.52
CA PHE A 91 0.38 -8.74 15.09
C PHE A 91 -0.48 -9.34 16.20
N ALA A 92 0.02 -9.36 17.44
CA ALA A 92 -0.73 -9.86 18.58
C ALA A 92 -2.03 -9.07 18.79
N GLU A 93 -1.97 -7.74 18.70
CA GLU A 93 -3.15 -6.88 18.77
C GLU A 93 -4.13 -7.18 17.63
N GLY A 94 -3.66 -7.34 16.40
CA GLY A 94 -4.51 -7.67 15.25
C GLY A 94 -5.24 -9.00 15.42
N VAL A 95 -4.57 -10.03 15.91
CA VAL A 95 -5.17 -11.34 16.23
C VAL A 95 -6.19 -11.22 17.36
N SER A 96 -5.85 -10.54 18.44
CA SER A 96 -6.76 -10.35 19.59
C SER A 96 -8.02 -9.60 19.18
N ALA A 97 -7.87 -8.48 18.47
CA ALA A 97 -8.97 -7.68 17.97
C ALA A 97 -9.89 -8.49 17.04
N PHE A 98 -9.31 -9.32 16.16
CA PHE A 98 -10.08 -10.20 15.28
C PHE A 98 -10.92 -11.21 16.05
N LEU A 99 -10.33 -11.88 17.03
CA LEU A 99 -11.02 -12.88 17.88
C LEU A 99 -12.11 -12.23 18.74
N GLU A 100 -11.86 -11.04 19.24
CA GLU A 100 -12.79 -10.27 20.08
C GLU A 100 -13.81 -9.46 19.26
N LYS A 101 -13.73 -9.47 17.93
CA LYS A 101 -14.60 -8.74 17.01
C LYS A 101 -14.65 -7.24 17.30
N ARG A 102 -13.53 -6.66 17.64
CA ARG A 102 -13.34 -5.23 17.88
C ARG A 102 -12.38 -4.61 16.88
N GLU A 103 -12.35 -3.30 16.82
CA GLU A 103 -11.34 -2.57 16.06
C GLU A 103 -9.95 -2.70 16.70
N ALA A 104 -8.94 -2.97 15.87
CA ALA A 104 -7.56 -3.06 16.32
C ALA A 104 -6.94 -1.67 16.52
N LYS A 105 -6.12 -1.53 17.56
CA LYS A 105 -5.39 -0.30 17.89
C LYS A 105 -3.90 -0.54 17.70
N PHE A 106 -3.37 -0.19 16.55
CA PHE A 106 -1.96 -0.37 16.22
C PHE A 106 -1.12 0.84 16.65
N GLY A 107 0.18 0.57 16.83
CA GLY A 107 1.14 1.62 17.15
C GLY A 107 1.12 2.05 18.63
N ALA A 108 0.57 1.23 19.54
CA ALA A 108 0.81 1.41 20.95
C ALA A 108 2.32 1.29 21.18
N SER A 109 2.98 2.42 21.35
CA SER A 109 4.39 2.51 21.69
C SER A 109 4.61 1.69 22.95
N ILE A 110 5.71 0.93 22.96
CA ILE A 110 6.33 0.50 24.21
C ILE A 110 6.60 1.80 24.95
N GLU A 111 5.75 2.16 25.94
CA GLU A 111 6.14 3.12 26.94
C GLU A 111 7.30 2.46 27.67
N GLU A 112 8.50 3.00 27.46
CA GLU A 112 9.69 2.62 28.21
C GLU A 112 9.41 2.89 29.69
N GLU A 113 9.36 1.81 30.49
CA GLU A 113 9.53 1.89 31.92
C GLU A 113 10.99 2.20 32.29
#